data_339737f74809d5f8ed12d797f5eb01cd
#
_entry.id   339737f74809d5f8ed12d797f5eb01cd
#
_cell.length_a   1.000
_cell.length_b   1.000
_cell.length_c   1.000
_cell.angle_alpha   90.00
_cell.angle_beta   90.00
_cell.angle_gamma   90.00
#
_symmetry.space_group_name_H-M   'P 1'
#
loop_
_entity.id
_entity.type
_entity.pdbx_description
1 polymer ?
#
loop_
_entity_poly.entity_id
_entity_poly.type
_entity_poly.pdbx_seq_one_letter_code
_entity_poly.pdbx_strand_id
1 'polypeptide(L)'
;MRKLIIGTLLMLFTISASKACDICGCGVGSYYLGILPEYNKRFIGLRYQHKMLQTHLGPMGERTPLTADETYQSAELWGGWNIGTRFRILAFVPYNFNERKSQDDAGNKNGLGDIALMGYYKFFDHTGNLGDRLLVQSLWIGAGLKLPTGKYEPSERLAIQESPNNFQLGTESTDFTLNAAYDVRWNDLGLNANVNYKMNTENKYDYRYGNKFTSNVLVYHKFRVAKTFTVAPNIGVLYETAAKDVESKKYDVAVSGGYSLSAVAGLEVSMKGLSFGANYQNVRSQDLAGGRAKAGDRVMVHMSLPF
;
A
#
# COMPACT_ATOMS: atom_id res chain seq x y z
N MET A 1 7.98 16.37 34.20
CA MET A 1 8.12 15.23 33.29
C MET A 1 7.09 15.24 32.15
N ARG A 2 5.80 15.48 32.37
CA ARG A 2 4.78 15.54 31.29
C ARG A 2 5.04 16.57 30.19
N LYS A 3 5.60 17.75 30.51
CA LYS A 3 5.92 18.82 29.55
C LYS A 3 7.17 18.52 28.70
N LEU A 4 8.09 17.70 29.19
CA LEU A 4 9.26 17.27 28.43
C LEU A 4 8.91 16.23 27.36
N ILE A 5 7.99 15.33 27.66
CA ILE A 5 7.54 14.27 26.72
C ILE A 5 6.81 14.87 25.53
N ILE A 6 6.01 15.93 25.72
CA ILE A 6 5.31 16.64 24.65
C ILE A 6 6.31 17.41 23.76
N GLY A 7 7.35 18.02 24.35
CA GLY A 7 8.40 18.71 23.60
C GLY A 7 9.24 17.77 22.74
N THR A 8 9.56 16.56 23.23
CA THR A 8 10.32 15.56 22.50
C THR A 8 9.47 14.94 21.37
N LEU A 9 8.18 14.80 21.55
CA LEU A 9 7.26 14.29 20.54
C LEU A 9 7.06 15.29 19.38
N LEU A 10 7.11 16.61 19.67
CA LEU A 10 7.01 17.66 18.65
C LEU A 10 8.29 17.81 17.81
N MET A 11 9.47 17.50 18.35
CA MET A 11 10.75 17.56 17.64
C MET A 11 10.96 16.43 16.64
N LEU A 12 10.20 15.33 16.72
CA LEU A 12 10.27 14.20 15.79
C LEU A 12 9.56 14.46 14.45
N PHE A 13 8.87 15.60 14.29
CA PHE A 13 8.12 15.93 13.06
C PHE A 13 8.86 16.84 12.07
N THR A 14 10.11 17.25 12.33
CA THR A 14 10.89 18.02 11.36
C THR A 14 11.76 17.09 10.50
N ILE A 15 11.12 16.20 9.75
CA ILE A 15 11.80 15.44 8.70
C ILE A 15 11.73 16.25 7.42
N SER A 16 12.87 16.75 6.96
CA SER A 16 13.01 17.40 5.67
C SER A 16 12.52 16.47 4.57
N ALA A 17 11.49 16.87 3.84
CA ALA A 17 10.92 16.12 2.72
C ALA A 17 11.97 16.01 1.60
N SER A 18 12.68 14.89 1.53
CA SER A 18 13.45 14.52 0.35
C SER A 18 12.47 14.07 -0.75
N LYS A 19 12.54 14.73 -1.90
CA LYS A 19 11.66 14.45 -3.06
C LYS A 19 12.10 13.17 -3.73
N ALA A 20 11.21 12.23 -3.84
CA ALA A 20 11.52 10.94 -4.46
C ALA A 20 10.31 10.15 -4.96
N CYS A 21 10.35 9.35 -6.03
CA CYS A 21 9.22 8.60 -6.61
C CYS A 21 9.49 7.14 -7.05
N ASP A 22 8.87 6.19 -6.38
CA ASP A 22 8.43 4.91 -6.94
C ASP A 22 7.10 4.48 -6.28
N ILE A 23 6.05 5.28 -6.50
CA ILE A 23 4.74 5.03 -5.88
C ILE A 23 3.87 4.15 -6.75
N CYS A 24 4.21 4.00 -8.00
CA CYS A 24 3.37 3.39 -9.01
C CYS A 24 4.07 2.24 -9.71
N GLY A 25 3.44 1.13 -9.81
CA GLY A 25 3.77 0.05 -10.72
C GLY A 25 4.23 -1.22 -10.07
N CYS A 26 5.49 -1.43 -10.02
CA CYS A 26 5.99 -2.73 -9.59
C CYS A 26 5.83 -2.96 -8.11
N GLY A 27 4.96 -3.82 -7.83
CA GLY A 27 4.99 -4.44 -6.53
C GLY A 27 4.02 -3.94 -5.53
N VAL A 28 3.74 -4.83 -4.74
CA VAL A 28 3.07 -4.88 -3.48
C VAL A 28 3.53 -3.71 -2.60
N GLY A 29 2.96 -2.54 -2.83
CA GLY A 29 3.45 -1.31 -2.21
C GLY A 29 2.58 -0.75 -1.12
N SER A 30 1.29 -0.87 -1.24
CA SER A 30 0.36 -0.51 -0.18
C SER A 30 -0.43 -1.72 0.21
N TYR A 31 0.02 -2.43 1.24
CA TYR A 31 -0.81 -3.44 1.90
C TYR A 31 -1.91 -2.74 2.68
N TYR A 32 -2.86 -2.17 1.96
CA TYR A 32 -4.10 -1.76 2.55
C TYR A 32 -4.82 -3.02 3.04
N LEU A 33 -4.82 -3.24 4.33
CA LEU A 33 -5.45 -4.42 4.92
C LEU A 33 -6.97 -4.28 5.03
N GLY A 34 -7.51 -3.10 4.71
CA GLY A 34 -8.90 -2.80 4.98
C GLY A 34 -9.19 -2.71 6.49
N ILE A 35 -10.40 -2.38 6.83
CA ILE A 35 -10.93 -2.56 8.18
C ILE A 35 -11.37 -4.01 8.25
N LEU A 36 -10.45 -4.93 8.59
CA LEU A 36 -10.80 -6.34 8.74
C LEU A 36 -11.85 -6.47 9.85
N PRO A 37 -13.08 -6.91 9.54
CA PRO A 37 -14.16 -6.95 10.51
C PRO A 37 -13.88 -7.85 11.71
N GLU A 38 -12.99 -8.84 11.52
CA GLU A 38 -12.61 -9.84 12.52
C GLU A 38 -11.12 -10.16 12.45
N TYR A 39 -10.30 -9.30 13.03
CA TYR A 39 -8.83 -9.47 13.07
C TYR A 39 -8.37 -10.76 13.75
N ASN A 40 -9.25 -11.47 14.45
CA ASN A 40 -8.91 -12.67 15.22
C ASN A 40 -9.20 -13.99 14.51
N LYS A 41 -9.72 -13.97 13.28
CA LYS A 41 -10.01 -15.20 12.52
C LYS A 41 -8.99 -15.44 11.43
N ARG A 42 -8.77 -16.72 11.13
CA ARG A 42 -8.07 -17.15 9.91
C ARG A 42 -8.97 -16.84 8.72
N PHE A 43 -8.39 -16.50 7.60
CA PHE A 43 -9.17 -16.27 6.40
C PHE A 43 -8.35 -16.53 5.14
N ILE A 44 -9.05 -16.78 4.05
CA ILE A 44 -8.54 -16.75 2.68
C ILE A 44 -9.43 -15.83 1.87
N GLY A 45 -8.88 -15.16 0.88
CA GLY A 45 -9.64 -14.19 0.10
C GLY A 45 -9.02 -13.88 -1.25
N LEU A 46 -9.81 -13.18 -2.05
CA LEU A 46 -9.39 -12.61 -3.31
C LEU A 46 -9.48 -11.09 -3.23
N ARG A 47 -8.50 -10.42 -3.80
CA ARG A 47 -8.45 -8.97 -3.90
C ARG A 47 -8.15 -8.56 -5.34
N TYR A 48 -8.85 -7.58 -5.84
CA TYR A 48 -8.57 -6.95 -7.12
C TYR A 48 -8.23 -5.48 -6.90
N GLN A 49 -7.21 -5.01 -7.59
CA GLN A 49 -6.79 -3.62 -7.58
C GLN A 49 -6.65 -3.10 -9.00
N HIS A 50 -7.05 -1.86 -9.18
CA HIS A 50 -6.88 -1.10 -10.42
C HIS A 50 -6.24 0.24 -10.10
N LYS A 51 -5.15 0.57 -10.81
CA LYS A 51 -4.37 1.81 -10.65
C LYS A 51 -4.02 2.36 -12.01
N MET A 52 -3.98 3.66 -12.13
CA MET A 52 -3.53 4.35 -13.33
C MET A 52 -2.30 5.20 -13.04
N LEU A 53 -1.41 5.31 -14.01
CA LEU A 53 -0.23 6.15 -13.97
C LEU A 53 0.03 6.74 -15.35
N GLN A 54 0.33 8.03 -15.40
CA GLN A 54 0.89 8.67 -16.57
C GLN A 54 2.38 8.87 -16.34
N THR A 55 3.20 8.49 -17.32
CA THR A 55 4.66 8.62 -17.28
C THR A 55 5.17 9.41 -18.47
N HIS A 56 6.44 9.78 -18.47
CA HIS A 56 7.07 10.60 -19.51
C HIS A 56 6.40 11.94 -19.74
N LEU A 57 5.87 12.53 -18.67
CA LEU A 57 5.38 13.91 -18.68
C LEU A 57 6.57 14.87 -18.76
N GLY A 58 6.34 16.05 -19.30
CA GLY A 58 7.28 17.15 -19.25
C GLY A 58 7.49 17.67 -17.82
N PRO A 59 8.48 18.58 -17.61
CA PRO A 59 8.88 19.04 -16.27
C PRO A 59 7.78 19.71 -15.44
N MET A 60 6.74 20.22 -16.11
CA MET A 60 5.58 20.84 -15.46
C MET A 60 4.34 19.94 -15.44
N GLY A 61 4.50 18.63 -15.76
CA GLY A 61 3.41 17.66 -15.81
C GLY A 61 2.55 17.73 -17.08
N GLU A 62 3.02 18.41 -18.11
CA GLU A 62 2.36 18.48 -19.42
C GLU A 62 2.59 17.18 -20.22
N ARG A 63 1.63 16.87 -21.08
CA ARG A 63 1.77 15.71 -21.98
C ARG A 63 2.81 16.00 -23.07
N THR A 64 3.66 15.03 -23.34
CA THR A 64 4.65 15.03 -24.41
C THR A 64 4.32 13.93 -25.43
N PRO A 65 4.95 13.90 -26.61
CA PRO A 65 4.80 12.75 -27.53
C PRO A 65 5.22 11.41 -26.92
N LEU A 66 6.11 11.43 -25.90
CA LEU A 66 6.55 10.23 -25.19
C LEU A 66 5.62 9.83 -24.04
N THR A 67 4.59 10.62 -23.72
CA THR A 67 3.70 10.33 -22.59
C THR A 67 3.01 8.99 -22.78
N ALA A 68 3.15 8.14 -21.78
CA ALA A 68 2.48 6.84 -21.71
C ALA A 68 1.42 6.82 -20.61
N ASP A 69 0.26 6.28 -20.93
CA ASP A 69 -0.79 5.96 -19.99
C ASP A 69 -0.62 4.48 -19.59
N GLU A 70 -0.32 4.23 -18.34
CA GLU A 70 -0.07 2.91 -17.78
C GLU A 70 -1.22 2.51 -16.86
N THR A 71 -1.75 1.32 -17.06
CA THR A 71 -2.79 0.72 -16.23
C THR A 71 -2.23 -0.51 -15.53
N TYR A 72 -2.30 -0.53 -14.23
CA TYR A 72 -1.86 -1.63 -13.38
C TYR A 72 -3.07 -2.28 -12.74
N GLN A 73 -3.32 -3.52 -13.11
CA GLN A 73 -4.37 -4.33 -12.55
C GLN A 73 -3.76 -5.55 -11.87
N SER A 74 -4.24 -5.92 -10.71
CA SER A 74 -3.82 -7.14 -10.05
C SER A 74 -4.98 -7.87 -9.43
N ALA A 75 -5.03 -9.18 -9.68
CA ALA A 75 -5.84 -10.12 -8.93
C ALA A 75 -4.94 -10.84 -7.92
N GLU A 76 -5.26 -10.77 -6.65
CA GLU A 76 -4.40 -11.26 -5.60
C GLU A 76 -5.13 -12.28 -4.73
N LEU A 77 -4.52 -13.45 -4.58
CA LEU A 77 -4.89 -14.40 -3.53
C LEU A 77 -4.20 -13.95 -2.25
N TRP A 78 -4.97 -13.72 -1.19
CA TRP A 78 -4.43 -13.31 0.10
C TRP A 78 -5.05 -14.09 1.24
N GLY A 79 -4.34 -14.20 2.34
CA GLY A 79 -4.84 -14.94 3.48
C GLY A 79 -4.13 -14.58 4.77
N GLY A 80 -4.79 -14.90 5.87
CA GLY A 80 -4.29 -14.66 7.22
C GLY A 80 -4.42 -15.90 8.09
N TRP A 81 -3.33 -16.22 8.79
CA TRP A 81 -3.27 -17.34 9.72
C TRP A 81 -2.82 -16.88 11.10
N ASN A 82 -3.62 -17.14 12.11
CA ASN A 82 -3.29 -16.81 13.49
C ASN A 82 -2.60 -17.99 14.17
N ILE A 83 -1.49 -17.71 14.82
CA ILE A 83 -0.73 -18.65 15.65
C ILE A 83 -0.89 -18.22 17.10
N GLY A 84 -1.72 -18.95 17.83
CA GLY A 84 -2.16 -18.53 19.16
C GLY A 84 -2.99 -17.25 19.10
N THR A 85 -2.91 -16.45 20.18
CA THR A 85 -3.70 -15.21 20.34
C THR A 85 -2.94 -13.95 19.95
N ARG A 86 -1.61 -14.03 19.78
CA ARG A 86 -0.74 -12.86 19.62
C ARG A 86 0.00 -12.79 18.30
N PHE A 87 0.16 -13.90 17.58
CA PHE A 87 0.88 -13.91 16.32
C PHE A 87 -0.06 -14.09 15.15
N ARG A 88 0.22 -13.41 14.06
CA ARG A 88 -0.49 -13.51 12.79
C ARG A 88 0.47 -13.48 11.63
N ILE A 89 0.25 -14.35 10.66
CA ILE A 89 0.95 -14.35 9.38
C ILE A 89 -0.06 -13.98 8.30
N LEU A 90 0.32 -13.08 7.41
CA LEU A 90 -0.40 -12.75 6.19
C LEU A 90 0.45 -13.13 4.99
N ALA A 91 -0.19 -13.67 3.97
CA ALA A 91 0.44 -14.01 2.69
C ALA A 91 -0.34 -13.35 1.54
N PHE A 92 0.40 -12.92 0.51
CA PHE A 92 -0.13 -12.21 -0.66
C PHE A 92 0.54 -12.79 -1.91
N VAL A 93 -0.26 -13.26 -2.85
CA VAL A 93 0.17 -13.84 -4.12
C VAL A 93 -0.53 -13.08 -5.26
N PRO A 94 0.09 -12.05 -5.82
CA PRO A 94 -0.50 -11.24 -6.88
C PRO A 94 -0.28 -11.86 -8.26
N TYR A 95 -1.28 -11.76 -9.10
CA TYR A 95 -1.18 -11.93 -10.55
C TYR A 95 -1.52 -10.62 -11.22
N ASN A 96 -0.59 -10.08 -11.99
CA ASN A 96 -0.65 -8.74 -12.56
C ASN A 96 -1.08 -8.78 -14.03
N PHE A 97 -1.85 -7.75 -14.45
CA PHE A 97 -2.27 -7.46 -15.81
C PHE A 97 -1.94 -6.00 -16.09
N ASN A 98 -0.72 -5.74 -16.55
CA ASN A 98 -0.26 -4.37 -16.79
C ASN A 98 -0.39 -4.02 -18.25
N GLU A 99 -0.89 -2.84 -18.53
CA GLU A 99 -1.05 -2.30 -19.88
C GLU A 99 -0.40 -0.92 -19.95
N ARG A 100 0.37 -0.68 -21.02
CA ARG A 100 0.96 0.62 -21.36
C ARG A 100 0.48 1.03 -22.75
N LYS A 101 0.09 2.30 -22.88
CA LYS A 101 -0.27 2.92 -24.14
C LYS A 101 0.43 4.26 -24.28
N SER A 102 1.23 4.42 -25.33
CA SER A 102 1.79 5.69 -25.78
C SER A 102 1.30 6.02 -27.19
N GLN A 103 1.77 7.13 -27.75
CA GLN A 103 1.36 7.53 -29.09
C GLN A 103 1.80 6.51 -30.15
N ASP A 104 3.00 5.94 -30.00
CA ASP A 104 3.64 5.10 -31.01
C ASP A 104 3.82 3.63 -30.58
N ASP A 105 3.48 3.30 -29.31
CA ASP A 105 3.70 1.96 -28.77
C ASP A 105 2.61 1.55 -27.77
N ALA A 106 2.30 0.27 -27.78
CA ALA A 106 1.40 -0.35 -26.81
C ALA A 106 2.00 -1.67 -26.32
N GLY A 107 2.07 -1.86 -25.02
CA GLY A 107 2.64 -3.04 -24.40
C GLY A 107 1.75 -3.61 -23.31
N ASN A 108 1.73 -4.93 -23.21
CA ASN A 108 1.03 -5.66 -22.15
C ASN A 108 2.01 -6.58 -21.42
N LYS A 109 1.92 -6.63 -20.09
CA LYS A 109 2.66 -7.57 -19.25
C LYS A 109 1.72 -8.27 -18.30
N ASN A 110 1.62 -9.58 -18.41
CA ASN A 110 0.77 -10.40 -17.57
C ASN A 110 1.60 -11.48 -16.90
N GLY A 111 1.34 -11.75 -15.64
CA GLY A 111 2.03 -12.82 -14.92
C GLY A 111 2.03 -12.66 -13.41
N LEU A 112 2.68 -13.61 -12.76
CA LEU A 112 2.87 -13.60 -11.33
C LEU A 112 3.72 -12.38 -10.93
N GLY A 113 3.28 -11.67 -9.89
CA GLY A 113 4.07 -10.62 -9.26
C GLY A 113 4.94 -11.14 -8.12
N ASP A 114 5.51 -10.22 -7.35
CA ASP A 114 6.31 -10.58 -6.18
C ASP A 114 5.44 -11.02 -5.02
N ILE A 115 5.66 -12.24 -4.54
CA ILE A 115 4.95 -12.80 -3.37
C ILE A 115 5.45 -12.11 -2.11
N ALA A 116 4.53 -11.80 -1.20
CA ALA A 116 4.89 -11.21 0.09
C ALA A 116 4.30 -11.98 1.26
N LEU A 117 5.08 -12.01 2.32
CA LEU A 117 4.74 -12.60 3.61
C LEU A 117 4.93 -11.53 4.70
N MET A 118 3.98 -11.42 5.62
CA MET A 118 4.05 -10.52 6.75
C MET A 118 3.73 -11.25 8.05
N GLY A 119 4.58 -11.08 9.04
CA GLY A 119 4.34 -11.54 10.40
C GLY A 119 4.00 -10.37 11.31
N TYR A 120 2.96 -10.52 12.11
CA TYR A 120 2.53 -9.52 13.09
C TYR A 120 2.53 -10.10 14.48
N TYR A 121 2.93 -9.30 15.44
CA TYR A 121 2.78 -9.54 16.87
C TYR A 121 1.81 -8.52 17.45
N LYS A 122 0.79 -9.01 18.19
CA LYS A 122 -0.15 -8.17 18.92
C LYS A 122 0.54 -7.64 20.16
N PHE A 123 0.98 -6.38 20.10
CA PHE A 123 1.71 -5.74 21.18
C PHE A 123 0.81 -5.49 22.39
N PHE A 124 -0.39 -4.97 22.15
CA PHE A 124 -1.43 -4.91 23.15
C PHE A 124 -2.83 -5.08 22.53
N ASP A 125 -3.76 -5.50 23.37
CA ASP A 125 -5.19 -5.63 23.11
C ASP A 125 -5.90 -5.28 24.40
N HIS A 126 -6.60 -4.17 24.40
CA HIS A 126 -7.28 -3.66 25.58
C HIS A 126 -8.76 -3.46 25.30
N THR A 127 -9.58 -4.06 26.14
CA THR A 127 -11.03 -3.86 26.14
C THR A 127 -11.42 -3.32 27.51
N GLY A 128 -12.03 -2.16 27.53
CA GLY A 128 -12.46 -1.48 28.75
C GLY A 128 -13.67 -0.59 28.47
N ASN A 129 -14.10 0.12 29.48
CA ASN A 129 -15.18 1.10 29.36
C ASN A 129 -14.63 2.51 29.57
N LEU A 130 -15.10 3.45 28.78
CA LEU A 130 -14.90 4.88 28.95
C LEU A 130 -16.28 5.50 29.26
N GLY A 131 -16.59 5.69 30.55
CA GLY A 131 -17.94 5.91 31.00
C GLY A 131 -18.80 4.68 30.70
N ASP A 132 -19.98 4.87 30.13
CA ASP A 132 -20.94 3.81 29.78
C ASP A 132 -20.67 3.19 28.38
N ARG A 133 -19.55 3.52 27.74
CA ARG A 133 -19.26 3.12 26.37
C ARG A 133 -18.06 2.20 26.29
N LEU A 134 -18.20 1.16 25.47
CA LEU A 134 -17.15 0.17 25.23
C LEU A 134 -16.00 0.81 24.42
N LEU A 135 -14.77 0.71 24.94
CA LEU A 135 -13.54 1.09 24.28
C LEU A 135 -12.72 -0.18 23.97
N VAL A 136 -12.41 -0.41 22.73
CA VAL A 136 -11.54 -1.51 22.29
C VAL A 136 -10.36 -0.92 21.54
N GLN A 137 -9.16 -1.33 21.92
CA GLN A 137 -7.91 -0.85 21.30
C GLN A 137 -7.00 -2.04 21.02
N SER A 138 -6.32 -2.01 19.89
CA SER A 138 -5.27 -2.98 19.59
C SER A 138 -4.13 -2.33 18.82
N LEU A 139 -2.90 -2.76 19.13
CA LEU A 139 -1.71 -2.40 18.38
C LEU A 139 -1.00 -3.68 17.93
N TRP A 140 -0.77 -3.77 16.65
CA TRP A 140 -0.01 -4.82 16.00
C TRP A 140 1.26 -4.23 15.42
N ILE A 141 2.38 -4.89 15.66
CA ILE A 141 3.69 -4.53 15.10
C ILE A 141 4.16 -5.73 14.29
N GLY A 142 4.69 -5.50 13.11
CA GLY A 142 5.05 -6.58 12.20
C GLY A 142 6.27 -6.29 11.35
N ALA A 143 6.78 -7.36 10.78
CA ALA A 143 7.81 -7.34 9.75
C ALA A 143 7.37 -8.24 8.58
N GLY A 144 7.86 -7.95 7.40
CA GLY A 144 7.52 -8.71 6.21
C GLY A 144 8.70 -8.88 5.27
N LEU A 145 8.53 -9.84 4.39
CA LEU A 145 9.48 -10.23 3.36
C LEU A 145 8.75 -10.29 2.02
N LYS A 146 9.28 -9.64 0.99
CA LYS A 146 8.85 -9.76 -0.39
C LYS A 146 9.88 -10.59 -1.16
N LEU A 147 9.42 -11.60 -1.89
CA LEU A 147 10.24 -12.52 -2.66
C LEU A 147 10.25 -12.13 -4.15
N PRO A 148 11.36 -12.25 -4.85
CA PRO A 148 11.50 -11.91 -6.27
C PRO A 148 10.90 -12.99 -7.17
N THR A 149 9.58 -13.16 -7.12
CA THR A 149 8.86 -14.18 -7.92
C THR A 149 8.29 -13.62 -9.22
N GLY A 150 8.14 -12.31 -9.31
CA GLY A 150 7.70 -11.63 -10.52
C GLY A 150 8.83 -11.43 -11.53
N LYS A 151 8.49 -11.52 -12.80
CA LYS A 151 9.48 -11.30 -13.88
C LYS A 151 9.92 -9.84 -13.92
N TYR A 152 11.23 -9.62 -14.01
CA TYR A 152 11.85 -8.32 -14.24
C TYR A 152 12.57 -8.32 -15.60
N GLU A 153 12.40 -7.26 -16.39
CA GLU A 153 12.97 -7.11 -17.74
C GLU A 153 13.89 -5.88 -17.79
N PRO A 154 15.21 -6.06 -17.70
CA PRO A 154 16.16 -4.95 -17.67
C PRO A 154 16.19 -4.13 -18.97
N SER A 155 15.80 -4.71 -20.12
CA SER A 155 15.70 -4.01 -21.40
C SER A 155 14.72 -2.85 -21.41
N GLU A 156 13.69 -2.91 -20.58
CA GLU A 156 12.72 -1.81 -20.42
C GLU A 156 13.36 -0.53 -19.86
N ARG A 157 14.45 -0.67 -19.12
CA ARG A 157 15.21 0.45 -18.56
C ARG A 157 16.09 1.14 -19.60
N LEU A 158 16.64 0.36 -20.53
CA LEU A 158 17.60 0.85 -21.52
C LEU A 158 16.96 1.60 -22.69
N ALA A 159 15.68 1.36 -22.94
CA ALA A 159 15.00 1.92 -24.11
C ALA A 159 14.73 3.42 -23.99
N ILE A 160 14.57 3.96 -22.75
CA ILE A 160 14.24 5.37 -22.53
C ILE A 160 14.91 5.84 -21.22
N GLN A 161 15.96 6.62 -21.36
CA GLN A 161 16.85 7.07 -20.29
C GLN A 161 16.21 7.97 -19.23
N GLU A 162 14.99 8.47 -19.43
CA GLU A 162 14.30 9.40 -18.54
C GLU A 162 12.95 8.87 -18.02
N SER A 163 12.77 7.55 -17.93
CA SER A 163 11.54 6.95 -17.48
C SER A 163 11.71 6.22 -16.16
N PRO A 164 10.70 6.30 -15.25
CA PRO A 164 10.64 5.40 -14.12
C PRO A 164 10.61 3.95 -14.58
N ASN A 165 11.38 3.08 -13.90
CA ASN A 165 11.41 1.64 -14.19
C ASN A 165 10.19 0.90 -13.60
N ASN A 166 8.99 1.35 -13.94
CA ASN A 166 7.75 0.94 -13.28
C ASN A 166 6.99 -0.17 -13.98
N PHE A 167 7.18 -0.30 -15.31
CA PHE A 167 6.42 -1.26 -16.10
C PHE A 167 7.02 -2.68 -16.02
N GLN A 168 7.02 -3.23 -14.80
CA GLN A 168 7.57 -4.54 -14.46
C GLN A 168 6.52 -5.41 -13.76
N LEU A 169 6.67 -6.74 -13.78
CA LEU A 169 5.84 -7.66 -12.99
C LEU A 169 6.41 -7.88 -11.59
N GLY A 170 7.71 -7.78 -11.43
CA GLY A 170 8.44 -7.89 -10.17
C GLY A 170 9.67 -7.01 -10.15
N THR A 171 10.37 -6.97 -9.03
CA THR A 171 11.55 -6.11 -8.82
C THR A 171 12.88 -6.86 -8.90
N GLU A 172 12.83 -8.21 -8.95
CA GLU A 172 14.01 -9.10 -8.89
C GLU A 172 14.86 -8.88 -7.63
N SER A 173 14.28 -8.30 -6.57
CA SER A 173 14.93 -8.08 -5.27
C SER A 173 14.14 -8.69 -4.14
N THR A 174 14.83 -9.08 -3.08
CA THR A 174 14.22 -9.52 -1.82
C THR A 174 14.10 -8.30 -0.90
N ASP A 175 12.89 -7.82 -0.63
CA ASP A 175 12.68 -6.61 0.13
C ASP A 175 12.08 -6.90 1.50
N PHE A 176 12.35 -6.01 2.46
CA PHE A 176 11.88 -6.12 3.83
C PHE A 176 10.87 -5.03 4.14
N THR A 177 9.90 -5.32 5.01
CA THR A 177 8.95 -4.33 5.48
C THR A 177 8.86 -4.31 6.99
N LEU A 178 8.65 -3.11 7.55
CA LEU A 178 8.26 -2.92 8.94
C LEU A 178 6.85 -2.32 8.96
N ASN A 179 6.01 -2.84 9.84
CA ASN A 179 4.59 -2.51 9.84
C ASN A 179 4.10 -2.22 11.26
N ALA A 180 3.20 -1.26 11.38
CA ALA A 180 2.42 -1.04 12.58
C ALA A 180 0.97 -0.79 12.21
N ALA A 181 0.04 -1.41 12.93
CA ALA A 181 -1.40 -1.25 12.73
C ALA A 181 -2.07 -0.98 14.08
N TYR A 182 -2.70 0.16 14.21
CA TYR A 182 -3.44 0.56 15.40
C TYR A 182 -4.91 0.68 15.06
N ASP A 183 -5.75 0.06 15.86
CA ASP A 183 -7.21 0.19 15.79
C ASP A 183 -7.74 0.61 17.15
N VAL A 184 -8.56 1.63 17.16
CA VAL A 184 -9.30 2.06 18.34
C VAL A 184 -10.76 2.21 17.96
N ARG A 185 -11.64 1.63 18.77
CA ARG A 185 -13.08 1.66 18.58
C ARG A 185 -13.81 2.06 19.86
N TRP A 186 -14.65 3.05 19.73
CA TRP A 186 -15.54 3.53 20.76
C TRP A 186 -16.98 3.19 20.39
N ASN A 187 -17.55 2.15 21.01
CA ASN A 187 -18.77 1.46 20.56
C ASN A 187 -18.65 1.02 19.10
N ASP A 188 -19.36 1.70 18.20
CA ASP A 188 -19.40 1.40 16.76
C ASP A 188 -18.59 2.37 15.90
N LEU A 189 -18.13 3.49 16.46
CA LEU A 189 -17.21 4.41 15.80
C LEU A 189 -15.77 3.96 16.05
N GLY A 190 -14.98 3.84 14.97
CA GLY A 190 -13.58 3.44 15.08
C GLY A 190 -12.65 4.29 14.24
N LEU A 191 -11.37 4.23 14.60
CA LEU A 191 -10.26 4.77 13.85
C LEU A 191 -9.24 3.65 13.65
N ASN A 192 -8.83 3.46 12.40
CA ASN A 192 -7.80 2.51 12.02
C ASN A 192 -6.63 3.29 11.41
N ALA A 193 -5.43 3.08 11.92
CA ALA A 193 -4.21 3.69 11.43
C ALA A 193 -3.17 2.61 11.11
N ASN A 194 -2.60 2.65 9.92
CA ASN A 194 -1.56 1.73 9.49
C ASN A 194 -0.35 2.50 8.99
N VAL A 195 0.83 1.99 9.32
CA VAL A 195 2.11 2.50 8.84
C VAL A 195 2.92 1.32 8.31
N ASN A 196 3.51 1.50 7.14
CA ASN A 196 4.40 0.54 6.51
C ASN A 196 5.66 1.26 6.03
N TYR A 197 6.82 0.69 6.34
CA TYR A 197 8.09 1.12 5.78
C TYR A 197 8.72 -0.05 5.05
N LYS A 198 8.91 0.09 3.73
CA LYS A 198 9.51 -0.91 2.86
C LYS A 198 10.95 -0.53 2.57
N MET A 199 11.85 -1.43 2.88
CA MET A 199 13.28 -1.35 2.57
C MET A 199 13.55 -2.22 1.35
N ASN A 200 13.83 -1.58 0.23
CA ASN A 200 14.16 -2.28 -1.01
C ASN A 200 15.64 -2.60 -1.06
N THR A 201 15.97 -3.82 -1.48
CA THR A 201 17.35 -4.23 -1.72
C THR A 201 17.68 -4.11 -3.20
N GLU A 202 18.96 -4.23 -3.50
CA GLU A 202 19.46 -4.24 -4.87
C GLU A 202 19.13 -5.56 -5.56
N ASN A 203 18.74 -5.47 -6.82
CA ASN A 203 18.54 -6.65 -7.67
C ASN A 203 19.84 -7.06 -8.38
N LYS A 204 19.82 -8.21 -9.09
CA LYS A 204 21.00 -8.74 -9.81
C LYS A 204 21.48 -7.87 -10.98
N TYR A 205 20.78 -6.80 -11.31
CA TYR A 205 21.12 -5.84 -12.38
C TYR A 205 21.63 -4.51 -11.82
N ASP A 206 22.11 -4.51 -10.58
CA ASP A 206 22.61 -3.32 -9.88
C ASP A 206 21.58 -2.16 -9.81
N TYR A 207 20.28 -2.52 -9.77
CA TYR A 207 19.19 -1.56 -9.61
C TYR A 207 18.49 -1.76 -8.27
N ARG A 208 18.28 -0.69 -7.53
CA ARG A 208 17.56 -0.68 -6.27
C ARG A 208 16.43 0.33 -6.33
N TYR A 209 15.21 -0.15 -6.18
CA TYR A 209 14.05 0.73 -5.99
C TYR A 209 14.17 1.55 -4.72
N GLY A 210 13.65 2.77 -4.70
CA GLY A 210 13.66 3.63 -3.52
C GLY A 210 12.88 3.01 -2.36
N ASN A 211 13.39 3.20 -1.13
CA ASN A 211 12.66 2.80 0.06
C ASN A 211 11.35 3.56 0.16
N LYS A 212 10.28 2.89 0.62
CA LYS A 212 8.93 3.42 0.59
C LYS A 212 8.32 3.51 1.99
N PHE A 213 7.69 4.64 2.26
CA PHE A 213 6.85 4.84 3.44
C PHE A 213 5.40 5.01 3.02
N THR A 214 4.50 4.29 3.68
CA THR A 214 3.06 4.37 3.47
C THR A 214 2.37 4.52 4.81
N SER A 215 1.44 5.45 4.91
CA SER A 215 0.59 5.62 6.09
C SER A 215 -0.84 5.85 5.67
N ASN A 216 -1.78 5.15 6.27
CA ASN A 216 -3.19 5.44 6.11
C ASN A 216 -3.88 5.61 7.46
N VAL A 217 -4.89 6.49 7.48
CA VAL A 217 -5.76 6.70 8.63
C VAL A 217 -7.19 6.72 8.13
N LEU A 218 -8.02 5.85 8.68
CA LEU A 218 -9.42 5.68 8.31
C LEU A 218 -10.29 5.82 9.55
N VAL A 219 -11.35 6.59 9.43
CA VAL A 219 -12.47 6.61 10.39
C VAL A 219 -13.59 5.76 9.82
N TYR A 220 -14.18 4.91 10.62
CA TYR A 220 -15.27 4.04 10.21
C TYR A 220 -16.39 4.00 11.26
N HIS A 221 -17.58 3.64 10.80
CA HIS A 221 -18.71 3.37 11.70
C HIS A 221 -19.34 2.01 11.36
N LYS A 222 -19.53 1.16 12.37
CA LYS A 222 -20.16 -0.17 12.20
C LYS A 222 -21.66 -0.11 12.42
N PHE A 223 -22.43 -0.31 11.37
CA PHE A 223 -23.87 -0.49 11.43
C PHE A 223 -24.20 -1.98 11.49
N ARG A 224 -24.80 -2.43 12.57
CA ARG A 224 -25.33 -3.79 12.70
C ARG A 224 -26.78 -3.81 12.23
N VAL A 225 -27.00 -4.19 10.96
CA VAL A 225 -28.35 -4.19 10.34
C VAL A 225 -29.15 -5.40 10.82
N ALA A 226 -28.48 -6.50 11.11
CA ALA A 226 -29.05 -7.72 11.71
C ALA A 226 -28.00 -8.41 12.55
N LYS A 227 -28.36 -9.43 13.35
CA LYS A 227 -27.39 -10.16 14.17
C LYS A 227 -26.18 -10.75 13.38
N THR A 228 -26.33 -10.92 12.06
CA THR A 228 -25.36 -11.56 11.17
C THR A 228 -24.86 -10.65 10.05
N PHE A 229 -25.31 -9.39 10.00
CA PHE A 229 -24.98 -8.47 8.92
C PHE A 229 -24.44 -7.15 9.48
N THR A 230 -23.23 -6.80 9.10
CA THR A 230 -22.57 -5.55 9.51
C THR A 230 -22.11 -4.80 8.29
N VAL A 231 -22.35 -3.51 8.26
CA VAL A 231 -21.88 -2.57 7.22
C VAL A 231 -21.00 -1.54 7.89
N ALA A 232 -19.80 -1.32 7.36
CA ALA A 232 -18.86 -0.35 7.91
C ALA A 232 -18.34 0.59 6.81
N PRO A 233 -19.07 1.68 6.50
CA PRO A 233 -18.52 2.76 5.70
C PRO A 233 -17.31 3.36 6.40
N ASN A 234 -16.34 3.77 5.60
CA ASN A 234 -15.11 4.38 6.07
C ASN A 234 -14.65 5.50 5.14
N ILE A 235 -13.94 6.45 5.73
CA ILE A 235 -13.33 7.57 5.02
C ILE A 235 -11.99 7.90 5.68
N GLY A 236 -11.05 8.39 4.91
CA GLY A 236 -9.76 8.81 5.45
C GLY A 236 -8.77 9.27 4.42
N VAL A 237 -7.50 9.12 4.76
CA VAL A 237 -6.38 9.56 3.95
C VAL A 237 -5.32 8.48 3.84
N LEU A 238 -4.68 8.43 2.68
CA LEU A 238 -3.52 7.60 2.40
C LEU A 238 -2.38 8.51 1.95
N TYR A 239 -1.28 8.46 2.66
CA TYR A 239 -0.03 9.13 2.32
C TYR A 239 1.02 8.09 1.93
N GLU A 240 1.64 8.29 0.79
CA GLU A 240 2.73 7.44 0.30
C GLU A 240 3.90 8.33 -0.10
N THR A 241 5.11 7.90 0.24
CA THR A 241 6.34 8.53 -0.24
C THR A 241 7.40 7.48 -0.45
N ALA A 242 8.27 7.69 -1.42
CA ALA A 242 9.39 6.80 -1.70
C ALA A 242 10.66 7.58 -1.98
N ALA A 243 11.81 7.03 -1.63
CA ALA A 243 13.13 7.56 -1.97
C ALA A 243 13.41 7.38 -3.47
N LYS A 244 14.39 8.09 -4.02
CA LYS A 244 14.84 7.84 -5.39
C LYS A 244 15.37 6.42 -5.56
N ASP A 245 15.17 5.88 -6.75
CA ASP A 245 15.82 4.66 -7.16
C ASP A 245 17.31 4.90 -7.30
N VAL A 246 18.08 3.83 -7.16
CA VAL A 246 19.54 3.87 -7.32
C VAL A 246 19.94 2.88 -8.40
N GLU A 247 20.74 3.37 -9.33
CA GLU A 247 21.30 2.59 -10.42
C GLU A 247 22.82 2.46 -10.27
N SER A 248 23.35 1.31 -10.67
CA SER A 248 24.79 1.00 -10.61
C SER A 248 25.39 1.25 -9.23
N LYS A 249 24.63 0.97 -8.16
CA LYS A 249 24.97 1.11 -6.72
C LYS A 249 25.26 2.54 -6.26
N LYS A 250 25.20 3.53 -7.13
CA LYS A 250 25.74 4.87 -6.81
C LYS A 250 24.87 6.02 -7.30
N TYR A 251 24.22 5.89 -8.44
CA TYR A 251 23.58 7.01 -9.09
C TYR A 251 22.08 7.04 -8.81
N ASP A 252 21.61 8.16 -8.30
CA ASP A 252 20.18 8.42 -8.14
C ASP A 252 19.51 8.56 -9.52
N VAL A 253 18.45 7.80 -9.74
CA VAL A 253 17.60 7.94 -10.92
C VAL A 253 16.78 9.20 -10.80
N ALA A 254 17.09 10.22 -11.62
CA ALA A 254 16.50 11.55 -11.51
C ALA A 254 14.97 11.54 -11.62
N VAL A 255 14.44 10.68 -12.47
CA VAL A 255 13.00 10.52 -12.77
C VAL A 255 12.38 9.40 -11.94
N SER A 256 12.66 9.38 -10.66
CA SER A 256 12.08 8.44 -9.70
C SER A 256 11.77 9.13 -8.39
N GLY A 257 11.01 8.49 -7.53
CA GLY A 257 10.70 9.00 -6.21
C GLY A 257 9.55 10.02 -6.13
N GLY A 258 9.08 10.47 -4.93
CA GLY A 258 8.07 11.49 -4.64
C GLY A 258 7.05 11.11 -3.60
N TYR A 259 5.97 11.82 -3.64
CA TYR A 259 4.88 11.55 -2.72
C TYR A 259 3.52 11.61 -3.42
N SER A 260 2.56 10.96 -2.82
CA SER A 260 1.13 11.17 -3.09
C SER A 260 0.32 11.18 -1.81
N LEU A 261 -0.68 12.05 -1.79
CA LEU A 261 -1.70 12.12 -0.76
C LEU A 261 -3.05 11.87 -1.42
N SER A 262 -3.75 10.83 -0.99
CA SER A 262 -5.05 10.45 -1.51
C SER A 262 -6.13 10.54 -0.43
N ALA A 263 -7.30 11.02 -0.81
CA ALA A 263 -8.51 10.81 -0.03
C ALA A 263 -9.04 9.40 -0.30
N VAL A 264 -9.46 8.71 0.74
CA VAL A 264 -9.98 7.34 0.68
C VAL A 264 -11.43 7.33 1.12
N ALA A 265 -12.29 6.65 0.38
CA ALA A 265 -13.65 6.31 0.78
C ALA A 265 -13.89 4.83 0.52
N GLY A 266 -14.49 4.13 1.48
CA GLY A 266 -14.68 2.70 1.37
C GLY A 266 -15.90 2.20 2.11
N LEU A 267 -16.22 0.94 1.84
CA LEU A 267 -17.30 0.20 2.46
C LEU A 267 -16.86 -1.23 2.73
N GLU A 268 -17.05 -1.67 3.96
CA GLU A 268 -16.87 -3.07 4.35
C GLU A 268 -18.22 -3.67 4.73
N VAL A 269 -18.49 -4.86 4.23
CA VAL A 269 -19.72 -5.61 4.51
C VAL A 269 -19.35 -7.00 4.99
N SER A 270 -19.87 -7.40 6.13
CA SER A 270 -19.63 -8.70 6.73
C SER A 270 -20.95 -9.43 6.93
N MET A 271 -21.06 -10.67 6.47
CA MET A 271 -22.25 -11.49 6.53
C MET A 271 -21.90 -12.97 6.71
N LYS A 272 -22.35 -13.62 7.81
CA LYS A 272 -22.27 -15.07 8.06
C LYS A 272 -20.95 -15.73 7.64
N GLY A 273 -19.82 -15.13 8.02
CA GLY A 273 -18.52 -15.70 7.70
C GLY A 273 -17.97 -15.34 6.30
N LEU A 274 -18.56 -14.38 5.61
CA LEU A 274 -18.06 -13.80 4.38
C LEU A 274 -17.92 -12.28 4.55
N SER A 275 -16.82 -11.72 4.09
CA SER A 275 -16.60 -10.28 4.11
C SER A 275 -16.28 -9.77 2.71
N PHE A 276 -16.87 -8.65 2.37
CA PHE A 276 -16.61 -7.90 1.14
C PHE A 276 -16.17 -6.51 1.49
N GLY A 277 -15.19 -6.00 0.80
CA GLY A 277 -14.77 -4.62 0.93
C GLY A 277 -14.51 -3.98 -0.42
N ALA A 278 -14.78 -2.69 -0.50
CA ALA A 278 -14.42 -1.86 -1.63
C ALA A 278 -13.89 -0.52 -1.12
N ASN A 279 -12.86 0.02 -1.77
CA ASN A 279 -12.44 1.38 -1.55
C ASN A 279 -12.04 2.06 -2.86
N TYR A 280 -12.24 3.36 -2.86
CA TYR A 280 -11.85 4.29 -3.89
C TYR A 280 -10.86 5.29 -3.28
N GLN A 281 -9.76 5.50 -3.97
CA GLN A 281 -8.68 6.39 -3.57
C GLN A 281 -8.51 7.46 -4.65
N ASN A 282 -8.79 8.70 -4.29
CA ASN A 282 -8.67 9.84 -5.19
C ASN A 282 -7.44 10.67 -4.80
N VAL A 283 -6.51 10.84 -5.74
CA VAL A 283 -5.27 11.59 -5.50
C VAL A 283 -5.57 13.08 -5.38
N ARG A 284 -5.18 13.69 -4.27
CA ARG A 284 -5.41 15.11 -3.95
C ARG A 284 -4.17 15.96 -4.13
N SER A 285 -3.00 15.41 -3.82
CA SER A 285 -1.73 16.09 -3.98
C SER A 285 -0.66 15.07 -4.31
N GLN A 286 0.23 15.41 -5.22
CA GLN A 286 1.34 14.54 -5.59
C GLN A 286 2.46 15.34 -6.23
N ASP A 287 3.68 14.85 -6.04
CA ASP A 287 4.85 15.22 -6.83
C ASP A 287 5.63 13.93 -7.10
N LEU A 288 5.44 13.34 -8.26
CA LEU A 288 6.01 12.08 -8.66
C LEU A 288 7.06 12.31 -9.74
N ALA A 289 8.26 11.74 -9.58
CA ALA A 289 9.36 11.87 -10.51
C ALA A 289 9.70 13.35 -10.84
N GLY A 290 9.55 14.27 -9.86
CA GLY A 290 9.71 15.71 -10.09
C GLY A 290 8.70 16.27 -11.09
N GLY A 291 7.43 15.80 -11.02
CA GLY A 291 6.34 16.20 -11.91
C GLY A 291 6.25 15.41 -13.21
N ARG A 292 7.20 14.50 -13.51
CA ARG A 292 7.24 13.73 -14.76
C ARG A 292 6.40 12.45 -14.75
N ALA A 293 5.77 12.15 -13.63
CA ALA A 293 4.76 11.12 -13.51
C ALA A 293 3.55 11.61 -12.73
N LYS A 294 2.36 11.06 -13.03
CA LYS A 294 1.10 11.43 -12.38
C LYS A 294 0.27 10.20 -12.12
N ALA A 295 0.01 9.91 -10.85
CA ALA A 295 -0.91 8.85 -10.46
C ALA A 295 -2.35 9.31 -10.66
N GLY A 296 -3.17 8.41 -11.20
CA GLY A 296 -4.61 8.53 -11.25
C GLY A 296 -5.29 7.91 -10.04
N ASP A 297 -6.60 7.87 -10.10
CA ASP A 297 -7.43 7.24 -9.07
C ASP A 297 -7.20 5.73 -9.00
N ARG A 298 -7.46 5.17 -7.81
CA ARG A 298 -7.31 3.75 -7.56
C ARG A 298 -8.61 3.18 -7.02
N VAL A 299 -8.90 1.96 -7.45
CA VAL A 299 -10.02 1.16 -6.93
C VAL A 299 -9.47 -0.15 -6.39
N MET A 300 -9.96 -0.56 -5.26
CA MET A 300 -9.70 -1.88 -4.72
C MET A 300 -11.00 -2.51 -4.26
N VAL A 301 -11.19 -3.78 -4.59
CA VAL A 301 -12.27 -4.61 -4.06
C VAL A 301 -11.68 -5.91 -3.52
N HIS A 302 -12.26 -6.43 -2.46
CA HIS A 302 -11.83 -7.70 -1.90
C HIS A 302 -13.00 -8.50 -1.36
N MET A 303 -12.79 -9.79 -1.32
CA MET A 303 -13.64 -10.77 -0.66
C MET A 303 -12.78 -11.64 0.23
N SER A 304 -13.24 -11.96 1.42
CA SER A 304 -12.56 -12.88 2.33
C SER A 304 -13.54 -13.81 3.04
N LEU A 305 -13.12 -15.05 3.19
CA LEU A 305 -13.83 -16.13 3.88
C LEU A 305 -13.06 -16.47 5.15
N PRO A 306 -13.50 -16.01 6.32
CA PRO A 306 -12.94 -16.43 7.61
C PRO A 306 -13.38 -17.86 7.97
N PHE A 307 -12.49 -18.60 8.66
CA PHE A 307 -12.71 -19.97 9.12
C PHE A 307 -12.00 -20.28 10.44
#